data_7eda41b64d1f2c54dc277e14149461a1
#
_entry.id   7eda41b64d1f2c54dc277e14149461a1
#
_cell.length_a   1.000
_cell.length_b   1.000
_cell.length_c   1.000
_cell.angle_alpha   90.00
_cell.angle_beta   90.00
_cell.angle_gamma   90.00
#
_symmetry.space_group_name_H-M   'P 1'
#
loop_
_entity.id
_entity.type
_entity.pdbx_description
1 polymer ?
#
loop_
_entity_poly.entity_id
_entity_poly.type
_entity_poly.pdbx_seq_one_letter_code
_entity_poly.pdbx_strand_id
1 'polypeptide(L)'
;MVLAPRAVLGQDNAPEWQAQVRKYSEGKDWDSAMRIVDREVARAPQDMDVRAWRARVLSWSGHLSEAEKEYLEILEFARNDPDDWMGLAGVYSREGKVEEALRALDRAVELDPQRVDLHAARARALRAEGERIEARMEFQKALDLDPASAEAQAGLLSLRGEPKHELRFTQDNDLFNFTSANHAGWVSLASRWTQHWGTNFAGSFYERAGIRAGKFSGAVTGRAHRWGALTAGGAAGHDNAVIPKSEAFFDVDHGWKTGENNFVRSVEFSYAQHWYWYRQSRILTLNGTAIVYLPGEWTLSVGATGARSTFSGTGAEWKPSGMARMGFPLANWSEKRLSGNMFFAAGTEDFAQIDQIGRFASQTYGGGLRFQINAHQDVTGYASYQKRNQNRTDTNFGLSYGIHF
;
A
#
# COMPACT_ATOMS: atom_id res chain seq x y z
N MET A 1 11.53 -5.15 12.23
CA MET A 1 12.93 -5.65 12.42
C MET A 1 13.80 -4.42 12.43
N VAL A 2 14.19 -3.96 13.61
CA VAL A 2 14.98 -2.72 13.79
C VAL A 2 16.44 -3.11 13.60
N LEU A 3 17.01 -2.73 12.45
CA LEU A 3 18.45 -2.82 12.22
C LEU A 3 19.13 -1.75 13.08
N ALA A 4 20.02 -2.20 13.98
CA ALA A 4 20.91 -1.30 14.70
C ALA A 4 21.84 -0.62 13.69
N PRO A 5 22.12 0.68 13.81
CA PRO A 5 23.03 1.37 12.91
C PRO A 5 24.47 0.81 13.10
N ARG A 6 25.03 0.35 12.01
CA ARG A 6 26.46 0.02 11.92
C ARG A 6 27.21 1.35 11.81
N ALA A 7 27.60 1.91 12.94
CA ALA A 7 28.51 3.03 12.96
C ALA A 7 29.90 2.53 12.53
N VAL A 8 30.36 2.97 11.36
CA VAL A 8 31.74 2.86 10.94
C VAL A 8 32.53 3.93 11.71
N LEU A 9 33.03 3.57 12.88
CA LEU A 9 34.08 4.31 13.57
C LEU A 9 35.32 3.42 13.55
N GLY A 10 36.49 4.04 13.29
CA GLY A 10 37.80 3.39 13.17
C GLY A 10 38.04 2.27 14.18
N GLN A 11 38.12 1.05 13.68
CA GLN A 11 38.12 -0.18 14.50
C GLN A 11 39.47 -0.52 15.15
N ASP A 12 40.52 0.28 14.95
CA ASP A 12 41.87 -0.19 15.26
C ASP A 12 42.43 0.17 16.66
N ASN A 13 41.69 0.97 17.49
CA ASN A 13 42.16 1.33 18.84
C ASN A 13 41.07 1.43 19.92
N ALA A 14 39.87 0.90 19.73
CA ALA A 14 38.84 0.95 20.76
C ALA A 14 39.20 0.05 21.96
N PRO A 15 39.07 0.51 23.22
CA PRO A 15 39.31 -0.31 24.40
C PRO A 15 38.51 -1.63 24.37
N GLU A 16 39.07 -2.72 24.77
CA GLU A 16 38.48 -4.07 24.73
C GLU A 16 37.10 -4.14 25.40
N TRP A 17 36.90 -3.37 26.47
CA TRP A 17 35.61 -3.32 27.17
C TRP A 17 34.48 -2.75 26.31
N GLN A 18 34.74 -1.81 25.41
CA GLN A 18 33.72 -1.26 24.49
C GLN A 18 33.25 -2.33 23.48
N ALA A 19 34.17 -3.17 23.00
CA ALA A 19 33.81 -4.29 22.13
C ALA A 19 32.94 -5.32 22.87
N GLN A 20 33.24 -5.59 24.14
CA GLN A 20 32.43 -6.46 24.99
C GLN A 20 31.03 -5.89 25.21
N VAL A 21 30.91 -4.59 25.53
CA VAL A 21 29.62 -3.90 25.70
C VAL A 21 28.78 -3.99 24.40
N ARG A 22 29.39 -3.74 23.24
CA ARG A 22 28.68 -3.88 21.94
C ARG A 22 28.16 -5.30 21.76
N LYS A 23 28.98 -6.32 22.00
CA LYS A 23 28.62 -7.73 21.87
C LYS A 23 27.42 -8.10 22.77
N TYR A 24 27.45 -7.70 24.05
CA TYR A 24 26.31 -7.95 24.95
C TYR A 24 25.07 -7.18 24.56
N SER A 25 25.21 -5.95 24.11
CA SER A 25 24.09 -5.13 23.64
C SER A 25 23.43 -5.70 22.37
N GLU A 26 24.21 -6.23 21.43
CA GLU A 26 23.70 -6.95 20.25
C GLU A 26 22.91 -8.20 20.63
N GLY A 27 23.38 -8.92 21.67
CA GLY A 27 22.71 -10.06 22.28
C GLY A 27 21.55 -9.70 23.21
N LYS A 28 21.29 -8.39 23.44
CA LYS A 28 20.31 -7.88 24.41
C LYS A 28 20.55 -8.33 25.86
N ASP A 29 21.77 -8.72 26.20
CA ASP A 29 22.19 -8.99 27.57
C ASP A 29 22.58 -7.68 28.26
N TRP A 30 21.54 -6.94 28.63
CA TRP A 30 21.65 -5.59 29.19
C TRP A 30 22.36 -5.61 30.56
N ASP A 31 22.14 -6.66 31.38
CA ASP A 31 22.74 -6.80 32.69
C ASP A 31 24.27 -6.94 32.59
N SER A 32 24.76 -7.71 31.61
CA SER A 32 26.20 -7.86 31.39
C SER A 32 26.80 -6.59 30.79
N ALA A 33 26.13 -5.91 29.89
CA ALA A 33 26.58 -4.63 29.35
C ALA A 33 26.67 -3.57 30.45
N MET A 34 25.62 -3.42 31.29
CA MET A 34 25.58 -2.45 32.39
C MET A 34 26.72 -2.72 33.42
N ARG A 35 26.94 -3.96 33.83
CA ARG A 35 28.03 -4.30 34.76
C ARG A 35 29.43 -3.85 34.26
N ILE A 36 29.64 -3.92 32.94
CA ILE A 36 30.93 -3.47 32.37
C ILE A 36 31.01 -1.95 32.42
N VAL A 37 29.98 -1.21 31.91
CA VAL A 37 30.05 0.25 31.88
C VAL A 37 30.06 0.86 33.29
N ASP A 38 29.29 0.32 34.25
CA ASP A 38 29.30 0.77 35.65
C ASP A 38 30.69 0.57 36.30
N ARG A 39 31.36 -0.55 36.01
CA ARG A 39 32.75 -0.79 36.46
C ARG A 39 33.73 0.24 35.89
N GLU A 40 33.59 0.57 34.58
CA GLU A 40 34.48 1.55 33.96
C GLU A 40 34.18 2.97 34.43
N VAL A 41 32.90 3.34 34.64
CA VAL A 41 32.54 4.60 35.29
C VAL A 41 33.09 4.71 36.71
N ALA A 42 33.07 3.62 37.50
CA ALA A 42 33.64 3.63 38.83
C ALA A 42 35.18 3.83 38.82
N ARG A 43 35.86 3.39 37.73
CA ARG A 43 37.31 3.60 37.55
C ARG A 43 37.65 5.03 37.09
N ALA A 44 36.80 5.60 36.23
CA ALA A 44 37.02 6.91 35.63
C ALA A 44 35.74 7.76 35.65
N PRO A 45 35.30 8.22 36.84
CA PRO A 45 33.98 8.90 36.98
C PRO A 45 33.88 10.27 36.31
N GLN A 46 35.03 10.87 35.97
CA GLN A 46 35.14 12.16 35.30
C GLN A 46 35.39 12.02 33.78
N ASP A 47 35.47 10.80 33.27
CA ASP A 47 35.64 10.54 31.86
C ASP A 47 34.26 10.54 31.16
N MET A 48 34.02 11.58 30.38
CA MET A 48 32.71 11.79 29.71
C MET A 48 32.47 10.74 28.66
N ASP A 49 33.49 10.22 27.97
CA ASP A 49 33.36 9.15 26.97
C ASP A 49 32.87 7.85 27.63
N VAL A 50 33.41 7.51 28.80
CA VAL A 50 32.97 6.34 29.57
C VAL A 50 31.53 6.50 30.04
N ARG A 51 31.17 7.69 30.53
CA ARG A 51 29.81 8.03 30.93
C ARG A 51 28.83 8.00 29.75
N ALA A 52 29.25 8.46 28.58
CA ALA A 52 28.44 8.40 27.34
C ALA A 52 28.13 6.95 26.95
N TRP A 53 29.07 6.01 27.15
CA TRP A 53 28.79 4.59 26.97
C TRP A 53 27.73 4.06 27.94
N ARG A 54 27.75 4.49 29.18
CA ARG A 54 26.70 4.16 30.16
C ARG A 54 25.35 4.68 29.72
N ALA A 55 25.28 5.94 29.31
CA ALA A 55 24.06 6.58 28.80
C ALA A 55 23.51 5.84 27.56
N ARG A 56 24.36 5.40 26.65
CA ARG A 56 23.96 4.57 25.49
C ARG A 56 23.34 3.24 25.93
N VAL A 57 23.94 2.51 26.84
CA VAL A 57 23.42 1.24 27.34
C VAL A 57 22.09 1.44 28.07
N LEU A 58 21.96 2.46 28.90
CA LEU A 58 20.70 2.86 29.53
C LEU A 58 19.62 3.13 28.49
N SER A 59 19.94 3.92 27.45
CA SER A 59 19.03 4.16 26.35
C SER A 59 18.61 2.88 25.66
N TRP A 60 19.55 2.02 25.26
CA TRP A 60 19.25 0.78 24.53
C TRP A 60 18.43 -0.22 25.35
N SER A 61 18.66 -0.30 26.66
CA SER A 61 17.90 -1.16 27.60
C SER A 61 16.51 -0.60 27.95
N GLY A 62 16.19 0.64 27.54
CA GLY A 62 14.89 1.24 27.79
C GLY A 62 14.79 2.10 29.04
N HIS A 63 15.88 2.31 29.78
CA HIS A 63 15.95 3.20 30.94
C HIS A 63 16.13 4.67 30.48
N LEU A 64 15.11 5.17 29.75
CA LEU A 64 15.21 6.43 29.01
C LEU A 64 15.42 7.64 29.91
N SER A 65 14.69 7.75 31.03
CA SER A 65 14.84 8.88 31.97
C SER A 65 16.22 8.93 32.61
N GLU A 66 16.84 7.76 32.87
CA GLU A 66 18.20 7.70 33.42
C GLU A 66 19.24 8.07 32.34
N ALA A 67 19.00 7.62 31.11
CA ALA A 67 19.84 7.98 29.97
C ALA A 67 19.77 9.49 29.65
N GLU A 68 18.57 10.09 29.69
CA GLU A 68 18.39 11.55 29.55
C GLU A 68 19.21 12.32 30.58
N LYS A 69 19.07 11.95 31.85
CA LYS A 69 19.80 12.61 32.94
C LYS A 69 21.31 12.48 32.75
N GLU A 70 21.80 11.29 32.42
CA GLU A 70 23.23 11.06 32.22
C GLU A 70 23.78 11.90 31.04
N TYR A 71 23.07 11.96 29.89
CA TYR A 71 23.48 12.80 28.77
C TYR A 71 23.45 14.30 29.12
N LEU A 72 22.44 14.78 29.84
CA LEU A 72 22.39 16.18 30.26
C LEU A 72 23.56 16.55 31.17
N GLU A 73 23.93 15.67 32.11
CA GLU A 73 25.10 15.87 32.95
C GLU A 73 26.41 15.87 32.15
N ILE A 74 26.56 14.98 31.17
CA ILE A 74 27.72 14.94 30.27
C ILE A 74 27.82 16.27 29.50
N LEU A 75 26.72 16.73 28.94
CA LEU A 75 26.66 17.95 28.13
C LEU A 75 26.90 19.23 28.91
N GLU A 76 26.81 19.22 30.25
CA GLU A 76 27.27 20.36 31.09
C GLU A 76 28.77 20.59 30.95
N PHE A 77 29.57 19.51 30.74
CA PHE A 77 31.02 19.53 30.66
C PHE A 77 31.54 19.36 29.22
N ALA A 78 30.88 18.56 28.40
CA ALA A 78 31.30 18.21 27.03
C ALA A 78 30.31 18.78 25.97
N ARG A 79 30.03 20.05 26.00
CA ARG A 79 29.00 20.73 25.12
C ARG A 79 29.31 20.69 23.63
N ASN A 80 30.52 20.38 23.23
CA ASN A 80 31.00 20.43 21.86
C ASN A 80 31.19 19.04 21.24
N ASP A 81 30.66 17.98 21.87
CA ASP A 81 30.67 16.64 21.29
C ASP A 81 29.36 16.38 20.54
N PRO A 82 29.38 16.22 19.21
CA PRO A 82 28.18 15.95 18.43
C PRO A 82 27.59 14.55 18.71
N ASP A 83 28.38 13.59 19.20
CA ASP A 83 27.90 12.24 19.54
C ASP A 83 27.01 12.25 20.77
N ASP A 84 27.30 13.08 21.75
CA ASP A 84 26.49 13.20 22.97
C ASP A 84 25.16 13.89 22.68
N TRP A 85 25.17 14.93 21.84
CA TRP A 85 23.94 15.56 21.36
C TRP A 85 23.08 14.58 20.53
N MET A 86 23.70 13.80 19.64
CA MET A 86 23.00 12.75 18.87
C MET A 86 22.45 11.66 19.79
N GLY A 87 23.21 11.27 20.83
CA GLY A 87 22.77 10.32 21.84
C GLY A 87 21.53 10.78 22.60
N LEU A 88 21.56 12.04 23.08
CA LEU A 88 20.42 12.67 23.75
C LEU A 88 19.19 12.76 22.83
N ALA A 89 19.40 13.15 21.57
CA ALA A 89 18.32 13.18 20.58
C ALA A 89 17.69 11.79 20.34
N GLY A 90 18.52 10.75 20.39
CA GLY A 90 18.05 9.36 20.32
C GLY A 90 17.15 8.97 21.50
N VAL A 91 17.46 9.45 22.70
CA VAL A 91 16.63 9.27 23.90
C VAL A 91 15.31 10.01 23.74
N TYR A 92 15.32 11.29 23.38
CA TYR A 92 14.13 12.10 23.15
C TYR A 92 13.20 11.50 22.07
N SER A 93 13.80 11.02 20.98
CA SER A 93 13.01 10.35 19.92
C SER A 93 12.27 9.11 20.42
N ARG A 94 12.88 8.33 21.31
CA ARG A 94 12.27 7.13 21.91
C ARG A 94 11.19 7.47 22.94
N GLU A 95 11.29 8.62 23.59
CA GLU A 95 10.28 9.15 24.50
C GLU A 95 9.12 9.83 23.77
N GLY A 96 9.23 10.03 22.45
CA GLY A 96 8.24 10.76 21.65
C GLY A 96 8.34 12.26 21.77
N LYS A 97 9.42 12.80 22.38
CA LYS A 97 9.75 14.23 22.51
C LYS A 97 10.45 14.69 21.23
N VAL A 98 9.68 14.80 20.12
CA VAL A 98 10.28 15.01 18.77
C VAL A 98 10.91 16.39 18.65
N GLU A 99 10.29 17.44 19.21
CA GLU A 99 10.84 18.80 19.18
C GLU A 99 12.18 18.90 19.92
N GLU A 100 12.30 18.24 21.10
CA GLU A 100 13.53 18.19 21.87
C GLU A 100 14.64 17.42 21.10
N ALA A 101 14.26 16.31 20.45
CA ALA A 101 15.17 15.56 19.60
C ALA A 101 15.71 16.41 18.43
N LEU A 102 14.84 17.21 17.79
CA LEU A 102 15.27 18.11 16.72
C LEU A 102 16.23 19.17 17.21
N ARG A 103 15.95 19.84 18.37
CA ARG A 103 16.86 20.84 18.95
C ARG A 103 18.25 20.24 19.25
N ALA A 104 18.29 19.03 19.77
CA ALA A 104 19.55 18.35 20.04
C ALA A 104 20.31 17.99 18.75
N LEU A 105 19.59 17.53 17.71
CA LEU A 105 20.18 17.24 16.40
C LEU A 105 20.62 18.48 15.64
N ASP A 106 19.91 19.59 15.79
CA ASP A 106 20.35 20.89 15.24
C ASP A 106 21.72 21.25 15.80
N ARG A 107 21.88 21.08 17.12
CA ARG A 107 23.17 21.35 17.77
C ARG A 107 24.28 20.39 17.33
N ALA A 108 23.97 19.11 17.17
CA ALA A 108 24.92 18.12 16.68
C ALA A 108 25.40 18.44 15.25
N VAL A 109 24.45 18.81 14.34
CA VAL A 109 24.78 19.19 12.95
C VAL A 109 25.55 20.52 12.89
N GLU A 110 25.27 21.47 13.76
CA GLU A 110 26.09 22.70 13.85
C GLU A 110 27.55 22.41 14.24
N LEU A 111 27.78 21.43 15.11
CA LEU A 111 29.13 21.05 15.55
C LEU A 111 29.90 20.27 14.49
N ASP A 112 29.23 19.41 13.74
CA ASP A 112 29.85 18.65 12.65
C ASP A 112 28.90 18.52 11.43
N PRO A 113 28.89 19.51 10.54
CA PRO A 113 27.97 19.57 9.40
C PRO A 113 28.34 18.59 8.24
N GLN A 114 29.46 17.88 8.35
CA GLN A 114 29.90 16.93 7.30
C GLN A 114 29.58 15.48 7.68
N ARG A 115 28.92 15.25 8.78
CA ARG A 115 28.57 13.91 9.24
C ARG A 115 27.24 13.42 8.66
N VAL A 116 27.33 12.35 7.89
CA VAL A 116 26.21 11.70 7.20
C VAL A 116 25.13 11.21 8.18
N ASP A 117 25.55 10.59 9.28
CA ASP A 117 24.66 10.02 10.30
C ASP A 117 23.84 11.08 11.06
N LEU A 118 24.40 12.28 11.27
CA LEU A 118 23.68 13.40 11.91
C LEU A 118 22.57 13.91 11.00
N HIS A 119 22.84 14.11 9.71
CA HIS A 119 21.83 14.49 8.73
C HIS A 119 20.73 13.43 8.60
N ALA A 120 21.10 12.14 8.56
CA ALA A 120 20.16 11.04 8.52
C ALA A 120 19.29 10.97 9.80
N ALA A 121 19.88 11.17 10.97
CA ALA A 121 19.16 11.23 12.25
C ALA A 121 18.17 12.39 12.28
N ARG A 122 18.61 13.60 11.86
CA ARG A 122 17.76 14.80 11.77
C ARG A 122 16.60 14.59 10.80
N ALA A 123 16.86 13.99 9.65
CA ALA A 123 15.82 13.65 8.67
C ALA A 123 14.76 12.69 9.23
N ARG A 124 15.18 11.71 10.06
CA ARG A 124 14.22 10.81 10.75
C ARG A 124 13.34 11.55 11.73
N ALA A 125 13.90 12.46 12.52
CA ALA A 125 13.15 13.26 13.47
C ALA A 125 12.16 14.19 12.77
N LEU A 126 12.58 14.90 11.72
CA LEU A 126 11.71 15.73 10.87
C LEU A 126 10.57 14.92 10.24
N ARG A 127 10.86 13.70 9.77
CA ARG A 127 9.83 12.80 9.25
C ARG A 127 8.83 12.39 10.33
N ALA A 128 9.26 12.16 11.55
CA ALA A 128 8.39 11.79 12.67
C ALA A 128 7.47 12.98 13.06
N GLU A 129 7.95 14.22 12.95
CA GLU A 129 7.16 15.44 13.14
C GLU A 129 6.16 15.69 12.00
N GLY A 130 6.37 15.06 10.85
CA GLY A 130 5.54 15.26 9.66
C GLY A 130 6.12 16.26 8.66
N GLU A 131 7.26 16.87 8.94
CA GLU A 131 7.98 17.82 8.10
C GLU A 131 8.72 17.09 6.96
N ARG A 132 7.90 16.64 5.97
CA ARG A 132 8.37 15.75 4.90
C ARG A 132 9.31 16.42 3.90
N ILE A 133 9.17 17.73 3.69
CA ILE A 133 9.99 18.49 2.76
C ILE A 133 11.40 18.63 3.34
N GLU A 134 11.48 19.06 4.59
CA GLU A 134 12.70 19.26 5.36
C GLU A 134 13.42 17.92 5.57
N ALA A 135 12.68 16.87 5.92
CA ALA A 135 13.24 15.51 6.01
C ALA A 135 13.88 15.04 4.71
N ARG A 136 13.23 15.35 3.56
CA ARG A 136 13.80 15.02 2.23
C ARG A 136 15.10 15.77 1.98
N MET A 137 15.15 17.05 2.33
CA MET A 137 16.36 17.86 2.17
C MET A 137 17.52 17.33 3.01
N GLU A 138 17.26 16.91 4.24
CA GLU A 138 18.28 16.34 5.10
C GLU A 138 18.77 14.96 4.65
N PHE A 139 17.88 14.07 4.20
CA PHE A 139 18.31 12.82 3.59
C PHE A 139 19.10 13.05 2.29
N GLN A 140 18.75 14.08 1.50
CA GLN A 140 19.51 14.42 0.31
C GLN A 140 20.92 14.93 0.66
N LYS A 141 21.05 15.78 1.68
CA LYS A 141 22.38 16.21 2.18
C LYS A 141 23.23 15.02 2.63
N ALA A 142 22.60 14.06 3.35
CA ALA A 142 23.31 12.84 3.73
C ALA A 142 23.83 12.05 2.51
N LEU A 143 23.07 12.00 1.40
CA LEU A 143 23.51 11.35 0.16
C LEU A 143 24.53 12.17 -0.64
N ASP A 144 24.47 13.50 -0.56
CA ASP A 144 25.47 14.37 -1.19
C ASP A 144 26.84 14.19 -0.51
N LEU A 145 26.85 13.89 0.79
CA LEU A 145 28.06 13.57 1.57
C LEU A 145 28.54 12.13 1.37
N ASP A 146 27.58 11.17 1.37
CA ASP A 146 27.85 9.74 1.08
C ASP A 146 26.75 9.16 0.20
N PRO A 147 26.97 9.06 -1.12
CA PRO A 147 26.02 8.46 -2.06
C PRO A 147 25.68 6.98 -1.77
N ALA A 148 26.53 6.27 -1.02
CA ALA A 148 26.32 4.86 -0.65
C ALA A 148 25.54 4.69 0.65
N SER A 149 25.15 5.77 1.34
CA SER A 149 24.39 5.69 2.59
C SER A 149 23.06 4.97 2.40
N ALA A 150 23.00 3.70 2.83
CA ALA A 150 21.81 2.87 2.76
C ALA A 150 20.66 3.46 3.59
N GLU A 151 20.96 4.11 4.71
CA GLU A 151 19.99 4.75 5.58
C GLU A 151 19.32 5.95 4.88
N ALA A 152 20.09 6.82 4.27
CA ALA A 152 19.57 7.99 3.58
C ALA A 152 18.78 7.60 2.32
N GLN A 153 19.23 6.58 1.58
CA GLN A 153 18.48 6.02 0.45
C GLN A 153 17.13 5.47 0.89
N ALA A 154 17.10 4.62 1.94
CA ALA A 154 15.87 4.08 2.51
C ALA A 154 14.97 5.18 3.08
N GLY A 155 15.56 6.22 3.69
CA GLY A 155 14.86 7.40 4.18
C GLY A 155 14.13 8.14 3.08
N LEU A 156 14.80 8.47 1.98
CA LEU A 156 14.16 9.11 0.81
C LEU A 156 13.07 8.23 0.20
N LEU A 157 13.31 6.92 0.10
CA LEU A 157 12.30 5.98 -0.38
C LEU A 157 11.04 6.02 0.49
N SER A 158 11.21 6.07 1.82
CA SER A 158 10.09 6.15 2.78
C SER A 158 9.31 7.46 2.72
N LEU A 159 9.93 8.53 2.22
CA LEU A 159 9.31 9.82 1.98
C LEU A 159 8.63 9.93 0.62
N ARG A 160 8.87 8.98 -0.30
CA ARG A 160 8.04 8.84 -1.50
C ARG A 160 6.64 8.52 -1.01
N GLY A 161 5.75 9.51 -1.06
CA GLY A 161 4.36 9.31 -0.66
C GLY A 161 3.78 8.17 -1.47
N GLU A 162 2.92 7.35 -0.88
CA GLU A 162 2.10 6.44 -1.69
C GLU A 162 1.41 7.26 -2.77
N PRO A 163 1.43 6.79 -4.02
CA PRO A 163 0.74 7.45 -5.11
C PRO A 163 -0.71 7.72 -4.71
N LYS A 164 -1.16 8.94 -4.90
CA LYS A 164 -2.54 9.35 -4.56
C LYS A 164 -3.47 9.32 -5.75
N HIS A 165 -2.91 9.31 -6.94
CA HIS A 165 -3.64 9.34 -8.18
C HIS A 165 -3.21 8.18 -9.06
N GLU A 166 -4.16 7.59 -9.77
CA GLU A 166 -3.95 6.55 -10.76
C GLU A 166 -4.67 6.92 -12.04
N LEU A 167 -3.92 7.04 -13.13
CA LEU A 167 -4.46 7.14 -14.48
C LEU A 167 -4.33 5.78 -15.15
N ARG A 168 -5.45 5.19 -15.58
CA ARG A 168 -5.47 3.85 -16.18
C ARG A 168 -6.12 3.88 -17.56
N PHE A 169 -5.45 3.25 -18.51
CA PHE A 169 -5.93 3.02 -19.86
C PHE A 169 -6.25 1.53 -19.99
N THR A 170 -7.41 1.19 -20.50
CA THR A 170 -7.81 -0.19 -20.69
C THR A 170 -8.45 -0.39 -22.04
N GLN A 171 -8.12 -1.49 -22.70
CA GLN A 171 -8.73 -1.99 -23.92
C GLN A 171 -9.21 -3.41 -23.70
N ASP A 172 -10.41 -3.70 -24.13
CA ASP A 172 -11.11 -4.98 -23.98
C ASP A 172 -11.72 -5.42 -25.28
N ASN A 173 -11.74 -6.75 -25.55
CA ASN A 173 -12.21 -7.31 -26.79
C ASN A 173 -12.95 -8.62 -26.52
N ASP A 174 -14.18 -8.74 -27.06
CA ASP A 174 -14.96 -9.97 -27.04
C ASP A 174 -15.02 -10.57 -28.45
N LEU A 175 -14.63 -11.82 -28.58
CA LEU A 175 -14.71 -12.60 -29.82
C LEU A 175 -15.79 -13.68 -29.67
N PHE A 176 -16.87 -13.53 -30.41
CA PHE A 176 -17.99 -14.45 -30.40
C PHE A 176 -17.95 -15.41 -31.58
N ASN A 177 -18.43 -16.64 -31.40
CA ASN A 177 -18.63 -17.57 -32.51
C ASN A 177 -19.96 -17.40 -33.25
N PHE A 178 -20.80 -16.45 -32.81
CA PHE A 178 -22.18 -16.31 -33.30
C PHE A 178 -22.55 -14.86 -33.72
N THR A 179 -21.67 -13.91 -33.51
CA THR A 179 -21.84 -12.50 -33.88
C THR A 179 -20.49 -11.83 -34.10
N SER A 180 -20.49 -10.59 -34.56
CA SER A 180 -19.28 -9.78 -34.70
C SER A 180 -18.60 -9.51 -33.34
N ALA A 181 -17.32 -9.27 -33.35
CA ALA A 181 -16.55 -8.89 -32.19
C ALA A 181 -17.07 -7.59 -31.59
N ASN A 182 -16.95 -7.48 -30.26
CA ASN A 182 -17.12 -6.22 -29.54
C ASN A 182 -15.77 -5.66 -29.12
N HIS A 183 -15.70 -4.35 -29.07
CA HIS A 183 -14.53 -3.63 -28.59
C HIS A 183 -14.96 -2.61 -27.53
N ALA A 184 -14.22 -2.52 -26.44
CA ALA A 184 -14.43 -1.50 -25.43
C ALA A 184 -13.09 -0.93 -24.98
N GLY A 185 -13.06 0.36 -24.68
CA GLY A 185 -11.89 0.98 -24.10
C GLY A 185 -12.33 2.05 -23.11
N TRP A 186 -11.53 2.24 -22.07
CA TRP A 186 -11.77 3.32 -21.12
C TRP A 186 -10.49 3.91 -20.57
N VAL A 187 -10.59 5.17 -20.19
CA VAL A 187 -9.59 5.90 -19.46
C VAL A 187 -10.20 6.29 -18.12
N SER A 188 -9.54 5.96 -17.03
CA SER A 188 -10.02 6.31 -15.68
C SER A 188 -8.96 7.06 -14.89
N LEU A 189 -9.40 7.99 -14.05
CA LEU A 189 -8.60 8.71 -13.08
C LEU A 189 -9.18 8.46 -11.69
N ALA A 190 -8.48 7.67 -10.90
CA ALA A 190 -8.75 7.48 -9.49
C ALA A 190 -7.86 8.40 -8.66
N SER A 191 -8.44 9.07 -7.65
CA SER A 191 -7.72 10.04 -6.82
C SER A 191 -8.07 9.85 -5.35
N ARG A 192 -7.04 9.76 -4.49
CA ARG A 192 -7.16 9.75 -3.04
C ARG A 192 -6.76 11.12 -2.50
N TRP A 193 -7.74 11.95 -2.19
CA TRP A 193 -7.51 13.33 -1.72
C TRP A 193 -7.01 13.39 -0.29
N THR A 194 -7.60 12.53 0.56
CA THR A 194 -7.23 12.39 1.97
C THR A 194 -7.22 10.91 2.35
N GLN A 195 -6.91 10.58 3.60
CA GLN A 195 -7.07 9.22 4.13
C GLN A 195 -8.55 8.75 4.11
N HIS A 196 -9.49 9.69 4.13
CA HIS A 196 -10.93 9.42 4.23
C HIS A 196 -11.69 9.58 2.92
N TRP A 197 -11.18 10.32 1.94
CA TRP A 197 -11.90 10.65 0.71
C TRP A 197 -11.10 10.34 -0.56
N GLY A 198 -11.81 9.79 -1.53
CA GLY A 198 -11.31 9.59 -2.89
C GLY A 198 -12.40 9.79 -3.93
N THR A 199 -11.99 9.95 -5.17
CA THR A 199 -12.88 10.05 -6.34
C THR A 199 -12.36 9.15 -7.46
N ASN A 200 -13.29 8.69 -8.32
CA ASN A 200 -12.95 8.00 -9.55
C ASN A 200 -13.82 8.57 -10.68
N PHE A 201 -13.19 8.93 -11.79
CA PHE A 201 -13.86 9.35 -13.02
C PHE A 201 -13.38 8.48 -14.18
N ALA A 202 -14.30 8.10 -15.08
CA ALA A 202 -13.90 7.36 -16.28
C ALA A 202 -14.73 7.78 -17.49
N GLY A 203 -14.03 7.87 -18.64
CA GLY A 203 -14.65 7.95 -19.95
C GLY A 203 -14.47 6.62 -20.67
N SER A 204 -15.55 6.05 -21.17
CA SER A 204 -15.55 4.75 -21.85
C SER A 204 -16.15 4.88 -23.25
N PHE A 205 -15.61 4.11 -24.18
CA PHE A 205 -16.21 3.93 -25.49
C PHE A 205 -16.46 2.45 -25.76
N TYR A 206 -17.47 2.18 -26.55
CA TYR A 206 -17.93 0.84 -26.90
C TYR A 206 -18.21 0.76 -28.39
N GLU A 207 -17.83 -0.34 -29.01
CA GLU A 207 -18.28 -0.73 -30.34
C GLU A 207 -18.87 -2.14 -30.24
N ARG A 208 -20.20 -2.23 -30.35
CA ARG A 208 -20.96 -3.48 -30.19
C ARG A 208 -21.96 -3.64 -31.30
N ALA A 209 -21.92 -4.78 -32.00
CA ALA A 209 -22.81 -5.04 -33.14
C ALA A 209 -22.85 -3.88 -34.18
N GLY A 210 -21.70 -3.24 -34.43
CA GLY A 210 -21.57 -2.10 -35.34
C GLY A 210 -22.08 -0.77 -34.80
N ILE A 211 -22.56 -0.71 -33.54
CA ILE A 211 -23.01 0.52 -32.87
C ILE A 211 -21.89 1.05 -31.98
N ARG A 212 -21.58 2.33 -32.14
CA ARG A 212 -20.62 3.06 -31.30
C ARG A 212 -21.33 3.85 -30.22
N ALA A 213 -20.86 3.75 -29.01
CA ALA A 213 -21.43 4.44 -27.86
C ALA A 213 -20.34 4.92 -26.91
N GLY A 214 -20.61 6.02 -26.21
CA GLY A 214 -19.74 6.57 -25.17
C GLY A 214 -20.47 6.72 -23.86
N LYS A 215 -19.76 6.55 -22.75
CA LYS A 215 -20.26 6.67 -21.39
C LYS A 215 -19.24 7.42 -20.52
N PHE A 216 -19.73 8.29 -19.66
CA PHE A 216 -18.93 8.93 -18.61
C PHE A 216 -19.45 8.48 -17.24
N SER A 217 -18.55 8.18 -16.33
CA SER A 217 -18.89 7.77 -14.96
C SER A 217 -18.07 8.55 -13.93
N GLY A 218 -18.66 8.69 -12.73
CA GLY A 218 -18.01 9.31 -11.60
C GLY A 218 -18.48 8.66 -10.31
N ALA A 219 -17.55 8.56 -9.34
CA ALA A 219 -17.81 8.02 -8.02
C ALA A 219 -16.99 8.74 -6.95
N VAL A 220 -17.53 8.73 -5.73
CA VAL A 220 -16.91 9.23 -4.52
C VAL A 220 -16.81 8.09 -3.52
N THR A 221 -15.65 7.92 -2.91
CA THR A 221 -15.39 6.93 -1.86
C THR A 221 -15.11 7.63 -0.55
N GLY A 222 -15.89 7.31 0.48
CA GLY A 222 -15.63 7.67 1.88
C GLY A 222 -15.07 6.48 2.65
N ARG A 223 -14.04 6.70 3.49
CA ARG A 223 -13.43 5.68 4.34
C ARG A 223 -13.55 6.08 5.80
N ALA A 224 -14.13 5.20 6.60
CA ALA A 224 -14.23 5.37 8.05
C ALA A 224 -13.54 4.19 8.73
N HIS A 225 -12.61 4.49 9.64
CA HIS A 225 -11.73 3.48 10.27
C HIS A 225 -12.47 2.28 10.89
N ARG A 226 -13.69 2.49 11.37
CA ARG A 226 -14.51 1.44 12.00
C ARG A 226 -15.53 0.78 11.07
N TRP A 227 -15.89 1.42 9.94
CA TRP A 227 -17.02 1.00 9.09
C TRP A 227 -16.57 0.55 7.70
N GLY A 228 -15.25 0.61 7.42
CA GLY A 228 -14.71 0.29 6.11
C GLY A 228 -14.85 1.42 5.10
N ALA A 229 -15.11 1.10 3.84
CA ALA A 229 -15.29 2.07 2.77
C ALA A 229 -16.72 2.02 2.22
N LEU A 230 -17.24 3.18 1.87
CA LEU A 230 -18.49 3.36 1.14
C LEU A 230 -18.17 4.12 -0.15
N THR A 231 -18.52 3.54 -1.29
CA THR A 231 -18.42 4.19 -2.59
C THR A 231 -19.80 4.39 -3.15
N ALA A 232 -20.10 5.58 -3.66
CA ALA A 232 -21.33 5.87 -4.37
C ALA A 232 -21.02 6.62 -5.67
N GLY A 233 -21.74 6.29 -6.73
CA GLY A 233 -21.47 6.88 -8.03
C GLY A 233 -22.59 6.65 -9.04
N GLY A 234 -22.30 7.10 -10.26
CA GLY A 234 -23.20 6.92 -11.37
C GLY A 234 -22.53 7.13 -12.71
N ALA A 235 -23.25 6.83 -13.76
CA ALA A 235 -22.79 7.06 -15.13
C ALA A 235 -23.93 7.58 -16.01
N ALA A 236 -23.53 8.28 -17.08
CA ALA A 236 -24.43 8.70 -18.16
C ALA A 236 -23.79 8.38 -19.52
N GLY A 237 -24.59 7.88 -20.43
CA GLY A 237 -24.15 7.52 -21.77
C GLY A 237 -25.18 7.89 -22.84
N HIS A 238 -24.84 7.59 -24.09
CA HIS A 238 -25.81 7.75 -25.17
C HIS A 238 -26.99 6.81 -24.98
N ASP A 239 -28.22 7.30 -25.25
CA ASP A 239 -29.43 6.51 -25.22
C ASP A 239 -29.50 5.58 -26.44
N ASN A 240 -28.82 4.46 -26.35
CA ASN A 240 -28.89 3.40 -27.33
C ASN A 240 -29.12 2.03 -26.66
N ALA A 241 -29.41 1.00 -27.44
CA ALA A 241 -29.78 -0.32 -26.93
C ALA A 241 -28.56 -1.13 -26.40
N VAL A 242 -27.32 -0.69 -26.62
CA VAL A 242 -26.13 -1.47 -26.36
C VAL A 242 -25.41 -1.08 -25.05
N ILE A 243 -25.66 0.12 -24.53
CA ILE A 243 -25.17 0.56 -23.21
C ILE A 243 -26.30 1.20 -22.41
N PRO A 244 -26.21 1.24 -21.06
CA PRO A 244 -27.18 1.98 -20.24
C PRO A 244 -27.12 3.48 -20.54
N LYS A 245 -28.30 4.11 -20.59
CA LYS A 245 -28.44 5.57 -20.64
C LYS A 245 -27.90 6.22 -19.38
N SER A 246 -28.21 5.61 -18.23
CA SER A 246 -27.74 6.04 -16.91
C SER A 246 -27.54 4.85 -15.99
N GLU A 247 -26.67 5.06 -15.02
CA GLU A 247 -26.36 4.09 -13.95
C GLU A 247 -26.29 4.81 -12.62
N ALA A 248 -26.61 4.11 -11.54
CA ALA A 248 -26.30 4.50 -10.19
C ALA A 248 -25.82 3.28 -9.43
N PHE A 249 -24.90 3.48 -8.51
CA PHE A 249 -24.38 2.38 -7.70
C PHE A 249 -23.90 2.85 -6.34
N PHE A 250 -23.89 1.92 -5.40
CA PHE A 250 -23.11 2.04 -4.18
C PHE A 250 -22.48 0.71 -3.82
N ASP A 251 -21.30 0.79 -3.20
CA ASP A 251 -20.52 -0.34 -2.74
C ASP A 251 -20.08 -0.11 -1.30
N VAL A 252 -20.11 -1.15 -0.48
CA VAL A 252 -19.64 -1.13 0.92
C VAL A 252 -18.61 -2.23 1.10
N ASP A 253 -17.44 -1.86 1.60
CA ASP A 253 -16.35 -2.79 1.86
C ASP A 253 -15.96 -2.72 3.34
N HIS A 254 -15.74 -3.87 3.95
CA HIS A 254 -15.20 -3.95 5.31
C HIS A 254 -14.25 -5.13 5.46
N GLY A 255 -13.09 -4.87 6.07
CA GLY A 255 -12.05 -5.88 6.31
C GLY A 255 -11.70 -6.03 7.78
N TRP A 256 -11.44 -7.26 8.18
CA TRP A 256 -10.99 -7.64 9.53
C TRP A 256 -9.64 -8.32 9.46
N LYS A 257 -8.67 -7.80 10.22
CA LYS A 257 -7.37 -8.45 10.42
C LYS A 257 -7.50 -9.51 11.51
N THR A 258 -7.03 -10.72 11.25
CA THR A 258 -7.10 -11.84 12.18
C THR A 258 -5.80 -12.02 12.99
N GLY A 259 -4.69 -11.47 12.52
CA GLY A 259 -3.37 -11.52 13.14
C GLY A 259 -2.28 -12.07 12.22
N GLU A 260 -1.06 -11.62 12.42
CA GLU A 260 0.08 -11.96 11.54
C GLU A 260 0.52 -13.43 11.63
N ASN A 261 0.22 -14.12 12.72
CA ASN A 261 0.58 -15.52 12.93
C ASN A 261 -0.51 -16.52 12.50
N ASN A 262 -1.69 -16.03 12.13
CA ASN A 262 -2.80 -16.90 11.70
C ASN A 262 -2.64 -17.31 10.24
N PHE A 263 -3.11 -18.52 9.88
CA PHE A 263 -3.17 -18.98 8.49
C PHE A 263 -4.04 -18.06 7.61
N VAL A 264 -5.17 -17.58 8.15
CA VAL A 264 -5.95 -16.50 7.54
C VAL A 264 -5.43 -15.18 8.10
N ARG A 265 -4.88 -14.30 7.29
CA ARG A 265 -4.32 -13.00 7.68
C ARG A 265 -5.36 -11.92 7.85
N SER A 266 -6.32 -11.90 6.95
CA SER A 266 -7.48 -11.01 6.99
C SER A 266 -8.62 -11.58 6.17
N VAL A 267 -9.81 -11.11 6.46
CA VAL A 267 -11.03 -11.39 5.69
C VAL A 267 -11.65 -10.04 5.32
N GLU A 268 -12.09 -9.90 4.09
CA GLU A 268 -12.80 -8.74 3.60
C GLU A 268 -14.15 -9.17 3.05
N PHE A 269 -15.18 -8.42 3.33
CA PHE A 269 -16.51 -8.59 2.76
C PHE A 269 -16.91 -7.32 2.05
N SER A 270 -17.41 -7.47 0.81
CA SER A 270 -17.97 -6.36 0.04
C SER A 270 -19.40 -6.66 -0.36
N TYR A 271 -20.20 -5.61 -0.39
CA TYR A 271 -21.54 -5.62 -0.94
C TYR A 271 -21.68 -4.48 -1.95
N ALA A 272 -22.19 -4.80 -3.14
CA ALA A 272 -22.40 -3.83 -4.20
C ALA A 272 -23.84 -3.90 -4.71
N GLN A 273 -24.42 -2.74 -4.96
CA GLN A 273 -25.74 -2.63 -5.56
C GLN A 273 -25.69 -1.64 -6.72
N HIS A 274 -26.11 -2.10 -7.91
CA HIS A 274 -26.08 -1.29 -9.13
C HIS A 274 -27.43 -1.29 -9.81
N TRP A 275 -27.81 -0.11 -10.30
CA TRP A 275 -29.01 0.11 -11.09
C TRP A 275 -28.60 0.59 -12.47
N TYR A 276 -29.16 -0.05 -13.51
CA TYR A 276 -28.93 0.26 -14.92
C TYR A 276 -30.23 0.60 -15.59
N TRP A 277 -30.31 1.76 -16.24
CA TRP A 277 -31.47 2.20 -17.02
C TRP A 277 -31.10 2.21 -18.49
N TYR A 278 -31.61 1.20 -19.20
CA TYR A 278 -31.56 1.12 -20.65
C TYR A 278 -32.80 1.75 -21.28
N ARG A 279 -32.81 1.89 -22.61
CA ARG A 279 -33.93 2.43 -23.35
C ARG A 279 -35.25 1.65 -23.09
N GLN A 280 -35.21 0.34 -23.03
CA GLN A 280 -36.35 -0.57 -22.91
C GLN A 280 -36.32 -1.50 -21.71
N SER A 281 -35.33 -1.38 -20.85
CA SER A 281 -35.16 -2.26 -19.70
C SER A 281 -34.53 -1.55 -18.51
N ARG A 282 -34.77 -2.10 -17.34
CA ARG A 282 -34.11 -1.72 -16.10
C ARG A 282 -33.51 -2.96 -15.47
N ILE A 283 -32.31 -2.81 -14.92
CA ILE A 283 -31.62 -3.90 -14.32
C ILE A 283 -31.12 -3.46 -12.95
N LEU A 284 -31.35 -4.31 -11.95
CA LEU A 284 -30.80 -4.19 -10.62
C LEU A 284 -29.90 -5.38 -10.38
N THR A 285 -28.66 -5.13 -9.95
CA THR A 285 -27.76 -6.19 -9.48
C THR A 285 -27.42 -6.00 -8.02
N LEU A 286 -27.38 -7.11 -7.30
CA LEU A 286 -26.91 -7.23 -5.92
C LEU A 286 -25.74 -8.20 -5.94
N ASN A 287 -24.58 -7.76 -5.47
CA ASN A 287 -23.38 -8.58 -5.40
C ASN A 287 -22.84 -8.62 -3.97
N GLY A 288 -22.53 -9.81 -3.48
CA GLY A 288 -21.80 -10.01 -2.24
C GLY A 288 -20.53 -10.80 -2.51
N THR A 289 -19.39 -10.34 -2.01
CA THR A 289 -18.09 -11.00 -2.19
C THR A 289 -17.38 -11.12 -0.85
N ALA A 290 -16.82 -12.28 -0.57
CA ALA A 290 -15.90 -12.51 0.54
C ALA A 290 -14.51 -12.79 -0.02
N ILE A 291 -13.48 -12.15 0.55
CA ILE A 291 -12.07 -12.32 0.18
C ILE A 291 -11.29 -12.75 1.42
N VAL A 292 -10.53 -13.81 1.29
CA VAL A 292 -9.64 -14.33 2.32
C VAL A 292 -8.19 -14.10 1.89
N TYR A 293 -7.42 -13.44 2.75
CA TYR A 293 -5.99 -13.21 2.53
C TYR A 293 -5.18 -14.22 3.30
N LEU A 294 -4.29 -14.91 2.61
CA LEU A 294 -3.48 -16.01 3.11
C LEU A 294 -1.98 -15.63 3.16
N PRO A 295 -1.13 -16.41 3.85
CA PRO A 295 0.31 -16.20 3.84
C PRO A 295 0.90 -16.24 2.43
N GLY A 296 1.99 -15.49 2.20
CA GLY A 296 2.65 -15.43 0.89
C GLY A 296 1.82 -14.71 -0.17
N GLU A 297 0.90 -13.81 0.24
CA GLU A 297 0.10 -12.96 -0.66
C GLU A 297 -0.90 -13.72 -1.55
N TRP A 298 -1.26 -14.94 -1.15
CA TRP A 298 -2.36 -15.66 -1.77
C TRP A 298 -3.70 -15.06 -1.36
N THR A 299 -4.64 -15.03 -2.28
CA THR A 299 -6.01 -14.60 -2.03
C THR A 299 -7.00 -15.60 -2.57
N LEU A 300 -8.07 -15.83 -1.83
CA LEU A 300 -9.20 -16.62 -2.30
C LEU A 300 -10.45 -15.76 -2.15
N SER A 301 -11.22 -15.59 -3.22
CA SER A 301 -12.48 -14.86 -3.17
C SER A 301 -13.63 -15.69 -3.73
N VAL A 302 -14.79 -15.53 -3.10
CA VAL A 302 -16.05 -16.14 -3.53
C VAL A 302 -17.09 -15.04 -3.56
N GLY A 303 -17.79 -14.91 -4.68
CA GLY A 303 -18.83 -13.92 -4.88
C GLY A 303 -20.13 -14.55 -5.37
N ALA A 304 -21.23 -13.97 -4.97
CA ALA A 304 -22.57 -14.30 -5.45
C ALA A 304 -23.26 -13.02 -5.96
N THR A 305 -23.92 -13.11 -7.10
CA THR A 305 -24.66 -12.00 -7.71
C THR A 305 -26.08 -12.43 -8.01
N GLY A 306 -27.06 -11.59 -7.64
CA GLY A 306 -28.42 -11.66 -8.12
C GLY A 306 -28.70 -10.50 -9.07
N ALA A 307 -29.13 -10.77 -10.29
CA ALA A 307 -29.54 -9.76 -11.25
C ALA A 307 -31.05 -9.84 -11.48
N ARG A 308 -31.74 -8.70 -11.34
CA ARG A 308 -33.16 -8.56 -11.64
C ARG A 308 -33.36 -7.69 -12.87
N SER A 309 -33.81 -8.31 -13.94
CA SER A 309 -34.08 -7.63 -15.20
C SER A 309 -35.59 -7.39 -15.36
N THR A 310 -35.97 -6.17 -15.71
CA THR A 310 -37.35 -5.80 -16.02
C THR A 310 -37.39 -5.24 -17.43
N PHE A 311 -38.10 -5.93 -18.33
CA PHE A 311 -38.31 -5.50 -19.73
C PHE A 311 -39.71 -5.01 -19.91
N SER A 312 -39.93 -4.08 -20.84
CA SER A 312 -41.26 -3.61 -21.21
C SER A 312 -42.12 -4.78 -21.68
N GLY A 313 -43.23 -5.03 -20.97
CA GLY A 313 -44.21 -6.08 -21.32
C GLY A 313 -43.92 -7.49 -20.79
N THR A 314 -42.88 -7.67 -19.97
CA THR A 314 -42.58 -8.94 -19.30
C THR A 314 -42.42 -8.74 -17.80
N GLY A 315 -42.67 -9.82 -17.00
CA GLY A 315 -42.43 -9.80 -15.56
C GLY A 315 -40.94 -9.68 -15.21
N ALA A 316 -40.66 -9.18 -14.02
CA ALA A 316 -39.30 -9.15 -13.50
C ALA A 316 -38.85 -10.54 -13.09
N GLU A 317 -37.64 -10.93 -13.49
CA GLU A 317 -37.02 -12.22 -13.15
C GLU A 317 -35.66 -12.03 -12.46
N TRP A 318 -35.43 -12.78 -11.39
CA TRP A 318 -34.12 -12.84 -10.71
C TRP A 318 -33.27 -13.96 -11.30
N LYS A 319 -32.02 -13.66 -11.57
CA LYS A 319 -31.03 -14.57 -12.13
C LYS A 319 -29.79 -14.62 -11.28
N PRO A 320 -29.52 -15.76 -10.62
CA PRO A 320 -28.37 -15.91 -9.75
C PRO A 320 -27.11 -16.30 -10.53
N SER A 321 -25.98 -15.94 -9.97
CA SER A 321 -24.67 -16.31 -10.44
C SER A 321 -23.62 -16.34 -9.34
N GLY A 322 -22.54 -17.06 -9.56
CA GLY A 322 -21.45 -17.17 -8.61
C GLY A 322 -20.09 -17.16 -9.28
N MET A 323 -19.07 -16.69 -8.56
CA MET A 323 -17.69 -16.67 -9.00
C MET A 323 -16.78 -17.09 -7.85
N ALA A 324 -15.75 -17.88 -8.18
CA ALA A 324 -14.61 -18.12 -7.32
C ALA A 324 -13.34 -17.64 -8.03
N ARG A 325 -12.46 -16.94 -7.32
CA ARG A 325 -11.20 -16.44 -7.84
C ARG A 325 -10.08 -16.76 -6.87
N MET A 326 -8.92 -17.11 -7.39
CA MET A 326 -7.68 -17.31 -6.66
C MET A 326 -6.61 -16.36 -7.22
N GLY A 327 -6.00 -15.56 -6.35
CA GLY A 327 -4.86 -14.71 -6.68
C GLY A 327 -3.59 -15.28 -6.05
N PHE A 328 -2.47 -15.15 -6.74
CA PHE A 328 -1.19 -15.70 -6.30
C PHE A 328 -0.01 -14.85 -6.80
N PRO A 329 1.06 -14.73 -5.99
CA PRO A 329 2.31 -14.16 -6.44
C PRO A 329 3.04 -15.16 -7.36
N LEU A 330 3.74 -14.65 -8.36
CA LEU A 330 4.54 -15.46 -9.27
C LEU A 330 6.04 -15.18 -9.10
N ALA A 331 6.42 -13.90 -9.03
CA ALA A 331 7.80 -13.52 -8.89
C ALA A 331 7.95 -12.10 -8.34
N ASN A 332 9.05 -11.86 -7.63
CA ASN A 332 9.43 -10.57 -7.04
C ASN A 332 10.90 -10.30 -7.36
N TRP A 333 11.20 -9.14 -7.96
CA TRP A 333 12.56 -8.72 -8.30
C TRP A 333 12.76 -7.26 -7.92
N SER A 334 13.40 -6.99 -6.79
CA SER A 334 13.61 -5.61 -6.35
C SER A 334 12.30 -4.80 -6.30
N GLU A 335 12.11 -3.84 -7.22
CA GLU A 335 10.89 -3.01 -7.32
C GLU A 335 9.81 -3.61 -8.24
N LYS A 336 10.10 -4.70 -8.95
CA LYS A 336 9.20 -5.33 -9.93
C LYS A 336 8.48 -6.50 -9.30
N ARG A 337 7.20 -6.64 -9.61
CA ARG A 337 6.36 -7.71 -9.09
C ARG A 337 5.49 -8.29 -10.19
N LEU A 338 5.47 -9.60 -10.29
CA LEU A 338 4.55 -10.34 -11.14
C LEU A 338 3.58 -11.14 -10.27
N SER A 339 2.29 -10.95 -10.48
CA SER A 339 1.22 -11.71 -9.83
C SER A 339 0.24 -12.24 -10.86
N GLY A 340 -0.44 -13.32 -10.52
CA GLY A 340 -1.44 -13.93 -11.36
C GLY A 340 -2.75 -14.13 -10.62
N ASN A 341 -3.81 -14.31 -11.37
CA ASN A 341 -5.07 -14.80 -10.85
C ASN A 341 -5.73 -15.76 -11.82
N MET A 342 -6.59 -16.63 -11.32
CA MET A 342 -7.51 -17.47 -12.10
C MET A 342 -8.88 -17.41 -11.48
N PHE A 343 -9.92 -17.56 -12.29
CA PHE A 343 -11.28 -17.57 -11.81
C PHE A 343 -12.17 -18.53 -12.61
N PHE A 344 -13.21 -18.95 -11.94
CA PHE A 344 -14.33 -19.67 -12.51
C PHE A 344 -15.62 -18.96 -12.12
N ALA A 345 -16.52 -18.76 -13.07
CA ALA A 345 -17.85 -18.21 -12.82
C ALA A 345 -18.92 -19.06 -13.50
N ALA A 346 -20.05 -19.19 -12.86
CA ALA A 346 -21.20 -19.89 -13.41
C ALA A 346 -22.52 -19.19 -13.05
N GLY A 347 -23.49 -19.23 -13.94
CA GLY A 347 -24.80 -18.66 -13.72
C GLY A 347 -25.43 -18.08 -14.98
N THR A 348 -26.35 -17.16 -14.78
CA THR A 348 -27.02 -16.50 -15.87
C THR A 348 -26.28 -15.20 -16.17
N GLU A 349 -25.36 -15.29 -17.12
CA GLU A 349 -24.63 -14.19 -17.75
C GLU A 349 -23.47 -13.51 -17.03
N ASP A 350 -22.75 -12.88 -17.86
CA ASP A 350 -21.46 -12.24 -17.77
C ASP A 350 -21.28 -11.34 -16.53
N PHE A 351 -20.46 -11.80 -15.59
CA PHE A 351 -20.19 -11.12 -14.32
C PHE A 351 -19.08 -10.08 -14.40
N ALA A 352 -18.33 -10.07 -15.46
CA ALA A 352 -17.28 -9.10 -15.70
C ALA A 352 -17.79 -7.88 -16.48
N GLN A 353 -18.90 -8.06 -17.24
CA GLN A 353 -19.43 -7.04 -18.13
C GLN A 353 -20.96 -7.02 -18.08
N ILE A 354 -21.52 -6.43 -17.04
CA ILE A 354 -22.96 -6.34 -16.79
C ILE A 354 -23.73 -5.61 -17.91
N ASP A 355 -23.03 -4.91 -18.78
CA ASP A 355 -23.59 -4.29 -19.98
C ASP A 355 -24.12 -5.29 -21.01
N GLN A 356 -23.96 -6.60 -20.83
CA GLN A 356 -24.39 -7.66 -21.76
C GLN A 356 -25.35 -8.65 -21.10
N ILE A 357 -26.43 -8.18 -20.52
CA ILE A 357 -27.39 -9.08 -19.89
C ILE A 357 -28.26 -9.75 -20.94
N GLY A 358 -28.07 -11.04 -21.11
CA GLY A 358 -28.90 -11.93 -21.89
C GLY A 358 -29.61 -12.99 -21.01
N ARG A 359 -30.20 -14.00 -21.62
CA ARG A 359 -31.02 -15.03 -20.97
C ARG A 359 -30.34 -16.39 -20.87
N PHE A 360 -29.01 -16.46 -20.95
CA PHE A 360 -28.32 -17.74 -21.13
C PHE A 360 -27.53 -18.17 -19.89
N ALA A 361 -27.68 -19.41 -19.49
CA ALA A 361 -26.76 -20.00 -18.53
C ALA A 361 -25.36 -20.11 -19.14
N SER A 362 -24.34 -19.69 -18.42
CA SER A 362 -22.96 -19.67 -18.87
C SER A 362 -21.99 -20.23 -17.83
N GLN A 363 -20.87 -20.71 -18.32
CA GLN A 363 -19.68 -21.04 -17.52
C GLN A 363 -18.51 -20.26 -18.09
N THR A 364 -17.77 -19.55 -17.24
CA THR A 364 -16.65 -18.72 -17.63
C THR A 364 -15.40 -19.17 -16.89
N TYR A 365 -14.33 -19.37 -17.61
CA TYR A 365 -13.00 -19.68 -17.09
C TYR A 365 -12.05 -18.57 -17.54
N GLY A 366 -11.26 -18.06 -16.64
CA GLY A 366 -10.34 -16.99 -17.01
C GLY A 366 -9.21 -16.79 -16.02
N GLY A 367 -8.32 -15.92 -16.40
CA GLY A 367 -7.20 -15.53 -15.55
C GLY A 367 -6.49 -14.31 -16.11
N GLY A 368 -5.61 -13.76 -15.29
CA GLY A 368 -4.85 -12.58 -15.66
C GLY A 368 -3.48 -12.55 -14.99
N LEU A 369 -2.61 -11.74 -15.56
CA LEU A 369 -1.29 -11.43 -15.05
C LEU A 369 -1.19 -9.93 -14.82
N ARG A 370 -0.64 -9.53 -13.69
CA ARG A 370 -0.30 -8.15 -13.41
C ARG A 370 1.21 -8.05 -13.19
N PHE A 371 1.84 -7.20 -13.99
CA PHE A 371 3.25 -6.88 -13.88
C PHE A 371 3.42 -5.45 -13.41
N GLN A 372 3.86 -5.28 -12.17
CA GLN A 372 4.29 -4.00 -11.62
C GLN A 372 5.72 -3.72 -12.07
N ILE A 373 5.88 -2.73 -12.93
CA ILE A 373 7.18 -2.35 -13.53
C ILE A 373 8.02 -1.60 -12.49
N ASN A 374 7.38 -0.72 -11.73
CA ASN A 374 7.95 0.05 -10.62
C ASN A 374 6.82 0.59 -9.73
N ALA A 375 7.13 1.44 -8.74
CA ALA A 375 6.14 2.04 -7.85
C ALA A 375 5.08 2.91 -8.58
N HIS A 376 5.35 3.34 -9.81
CA HIS A 376 4.53 4.28 -10.56
C HIS A 376 3.85 3.69 -11.80
N GLN A 377 4.13 2.45 -12.18
CA GLN A 377 3.64 1.87 -13.42
C GLN A 377 3.32 0.39 -13.29
N ASP A 378 2.18 -0.02 -13.80
CA ASP A 378 1.82 -1.42 -13.94
C ASP A 378 1.13 -1.73 -15.28
N VAL A 379 1.25 -2.99 -15.71
CA VAL A 379 0.53 -3.56 -16.85
C VAL A 379 -0.26 -4.76 -16.36
N THR A 380 -1.51 -4.87 -16.78
CA THR A 380 -2.35 -6.04 -16.50
C THR A 380 -2.91 -6.58 -17.82
N GLY A 381 -2.70 -7.85 -18.08
CA GLY A 381 -3.33 -8.58 -19.17
C GLY A 381 -4.22 -9.68 -18.64
N TYR A 382 -5.35 -9.95 -19.28
CA TYR A 382 -6.24 -11.04 -18.90
C TYR A 382 -6.92 -11.66 -20.12
N ALA A 383 -7.35 -12.90 -19.94
CA ALA A 383 -8.16 -13.60 -20.90
C ALA A 383 -9.18 -14.50 -20.20
N SER A 384 -10.34 -14.68 -20.83
CA SER A 384 -11.37 -15.60 -20.39
C SER A 384 -12.08 -16.25 -21.55
N TYR A 385 -12.60 -17.45 -21.29
CA TYR A 385 -13.41 -18.21 -22.21
C TYR A 385 -14.75 -18.52 -21.55
N GLN A 386 -15.83 -18.11 -22.22
CA GLN A 386 -17.19 -18.33 -21.76
C GLN A 386 -17.89 -19.30 -22.69
N LYS A 387 -18.48 -20.33 -22.11
CA LYS A 387 -19.36 -21.29 -22.79
C LYS A 387 -20.79 -21.01 -22.38
N ARG A 388 -21.64 -20.72 -23.35
CA ARG A 388 -23.08 -20.47 -23.22
C ARG A 388 -23.89 -21.64 -23.74
N ASN A 389 -25.19 -21.69 -23.40
CA ASN A 389 -26.13 -22.64 -24.01
C ASN A 389 -26.16 -22.47 -25.54
N GLN A 390 -26.62 -23.50 -26.26
CA GLN A 390 -26.72 -23.51 -27.72
C GLN A 390 -25.37 -23.45 -28.46
N ASN A 391 -24.30 -23.97 -27.85
CA ASN A 391 -22.95 -23.99 -28.43
C ASN A 391 -22.38 -22.58 -28.73
N ARG A 392 -22.88 -21.55 -28.09
CA ARG A 392 -22.35 -20.20 -28.20
C ARG A 392 -21.15 -20.04 -27.30
N THR A 393 -20.12 -19.39 -27.81
CA THR A 393 -18.90 -19.11 -27.06
C THR A 393 -18.51 -17.64 -27.17
N ASP A 394 -17.82 -17.17 -26.16
CA ASP A 394 -17.22 -15.86 -26.10
C ASP A 394 -15.79 -15.99 -25.55
N THR A 395 -14.83 -15.41 -26.25
CA THR A 395 -13.45 -15.30 -25.81
C THR A 395 -13.16 -13.82 -25.57
N ASN A 396 -12.99 -13.47 -24.31
CA ASN A 396 -12.66 -12.10 -23.91
C ASN A 396 -11.17 -12.00 -23.58
N PHE A 397 -10.53 -10.93 -24.00
CA PHE A 397 -9.16 -10.58 -23.60
C PHE A 397 -8.98 -9.09 -23.54
N GLY A 398 -8.16 -8.65 -22.60
CA GLY A 398 -7.91 -7.23 -22.40
C GLY A 398 -6.52 -6.93 -21.87
N LEU A 399 -6.14 -5.68 -22.04
CA LEU A 399 -4.88 -5.11 -21.57
C LEU A 399 -5.15 -3.78 -20.88
N SER A 400 -4.51 -3.55 -19.75
CA SER A 400 -4.55 -2.24 -19.11
C SER A 400 -3.15 -1.78 -18.70
N TYR A 401 -2.95 -0.46 -18.74
CA TYR A 401 -1.73 0.21 -18.31
C TYR A 401 -2.08 1.27 -17.28
N GLY A 402 -1.46 1.20 -16.11
CA GLY A 402 -1.67 2.12 -15.00
C GLY A 402 -0.45 2.99 -14.74
N ILE A 403 -0.68 4.28 -14.51
CA ILE A 403 0.31 5.28 -14.07
C ILE A 403 -0.12 5.79 -12.72
N HIS A 404 0.75 5.65 -11.70
CA HIS A 404 0.51 6.06 -10.32
C HIS A 404 1.38 7.28 -9.97
N PHE A 405 0.79 8.37 -9.43
CA PHE A 405 1.48 9.63 -9.13
C PHE A 405 0.88 10.41 -7.95
#